data_99125547f8056d093f600aa70a387c20
#
_entry.id   99125547f8056d093f600aa70a387c20
#
_cell.length_a   1.000
_cell.length_b   1.000
_cell.length_c   1.000
_cell.angle_alpha   90.00
_cell.angle_beta   90.00
_cell.angle_gamma   90.00
#
_symmetry.space_group_name_H-M   'P 1'
#
loop_
_entity.id
_entity.type
_entity.pdbx_description
1 polymer ?
#
loop_
_entity_poly.entity_id
_entity_poly.type
_entity_poly.pdbx_seq_one_letter_code
_entity_poly.pdbx_strand_id
1 'polypeptide(L)'
;PVPKSQLVAEFREARAMLYRGDLNETFCLAVGEAQASGVPAVVGDLGSVVERVRDGETGTIARDDDTFAAAAVALLTDDALWRRQHEAALKARRAWGWPEAAAAFESLIP
;
A
#
# COMPACT_ATOMS: atom_id res chain seq x y z
N PRO A 1 19.94 3.34 -8.35
CA PRO A 1 18.75 2.50 -8.51
C PRO A 1 19.09 1.03 -8.36
N VAL A 2 18.23 0.29 -7.69
CA VAL A 2 18.42 -1.15 -7.48
C VAL A 2 17.63 -1.92 -8.52
N PRO A 3 18.06 -3.14 -8.88
CA PRO A 3 17.27 -4.01 -9.75
C PRO A 3 15.92 -4.33 -9.13
N LYS A 4 14.90 -4.52 -9.97
CA LYS A 4 13.53 -4.81 -9.51
C LYS A 4 13.49 -6.10 -8.66
N SER A 5 14.26 -7.10 -9.01
CA SER A 5 14.34 -8.35 -8.24
C SER A 5 14.84 -8.12 -6.82
N GLN A 6 15.82 -7.23 -6.64
CA GLN A 6 16.32 -6.86 -5.33
C GLN A 6 15.26 -6.09 -4.54
N LEU A 7 14.55 -5.18 -5.18
CA LEU A 7 13.48 -4.42 -4.56
C LEU A 7 12.36 -5.34 -4.05
N VAL A 8 11.95 -6.31 -4.85
CA VAL A 8 10.94 -7.30 -4.45
C VAL A 8 11.41 -8.11 -3.24
N ALA A 9 12.69 -8.51 -3.23
CA ALA A 9 13.25 -9.24 -2.10
C ALA A 9 13.21 -8.39 -0.83
N GLU A 10 13.54 -7.10 -0.92
CA GLU A 10 13.47 -6.18 0.20
C GLU A 10 12.03 -6.02 0.72
N PHE A 11 11.05 -5.91 -0.17
CA PHE A 11 9.64 -5.85 0.23
C PHE A 11 9.21 -7.11 0.98
N ARG A 12 9.66 -8.28 0.58
CA ARG A 12 9.32 -9.54 1.26
C ARG A 12 9.84 -9.60 2.70
N GLU A 13 10.93 -8.90 2.97
CA GLU A 13 11.52 -8.83 4.30
C GLU A 13 11.04 -7.63 5.10
N ALA A 14 10.45 -6.64 4.44
CA ALA A 14 9.98 -5.42 5.09
C ALA A 14 8.68 -5.70 5.84
N ARG A 15 8.55 -5.10 7.01
CA ARG A 15 7.34 -5.20 7.82
C ARG A 15 6.32 -4.12 7.48
N ALA A 16 6.79 -2.94 7.12
CA ALA A 16 5.92 -1.82 6.79
C ALA A 16 6.55 -0.94 5.71
N MET A 17 5.70 -0.33 4.91
CA MET A 17 6.06 0.72 3.96
C MET A 17 5.61 2.05 4.53
N LEU A 18 6.53 2.99 4.72
CA LEU A 18 6.23 4.30 5.26
C LEU A 18 6.42 5.35 4.17
N TYR A 19 5.36 6.08 3.85
CA TYR A 19 5.39 7.06 2.78
C TYR A 19 4.47 8.24 3.09
N ARG A 20 5.03 9.43 3.17
CA ARG A 20 4.26 10.62 3.56
C ARG A 20 3.38 11.18 2.45
N GLY A 21 3.66 10.85 1.20
CA GLY A 21 2.91 11.35 0.06
C GLY A 21 3.54 12.58 -0.57
N ASP A 22 3.09 12.89 -1.79
CA ASP A 22 3.53 14.05 -2.57
C ASP A 22 2.36 14.52 -3.42
N LEU A 23 2.06 15.81 -3.40
CA LEU A 23 0.97 16.38 -4.19
C LEU A 23 1.16 16.20 -5.69
N ASN A 24 2.40 16.10 -6.14
CA ASN A 24 2.71 15.92 -7.56
C ASN A 24 2.69 14.47 -8.02
N GLU A 25 2.49 13.53 -7.10
CA GLU A 25 2.46 12.11 -7.45
C GLU A 25 1.12 11.73 -8.06
N THR A 26 1.16 11.15 -9.25
CA THR A 26 -0.06 10.73 -9.94
C THR A 26 -0.36 9.25 -9.77
N PHE A 27 0.67 8.43 -9.51
CA PHE A 27 0.52 6.98 -9.37
C PHE A 27 1.67 6.43 -8.52
N CYS A 28 1.43 6.20 -7.26
CA CYS A 28 2.47 5.76 -6.34
C CYS A 28 2.81 4.27 -6.55
N LEU A 29 3.74 3.99 -7.46
CA LEU A 29 4.16 2.62 -7.79
C LEU A 29 4.80 1.91 -6.60
N ALA A 30 5.64 2.63 -5.84
CA ALA A 30 6.35 2.04 -4.71
C ALA A 30 5.38 1.50 -3.66
N VAL A 31 4.35 2.27 -3.30
CA VAL A 31 3.33 1.81 -2.35
C VAL A 31 2.51 0.67 -2.97
N GLY A 32 2.15 0.79 -4.24
CA GLY A 32 1.43 -0.28 -4.95
C GLY A 32 2.22 -1.59 -4.97
N GLU A 33 3.52 -1.54 -5.23
CA GLU A 33 4.38 -2.72 -5.24
C GLU A 33 4.54 -3.32 -3.83
N ALA A 34 4.69 -2.48 -2.81
CA ALA A 34 4.74 -2.94 -1.42
C ALA A 34 3.45 -3.66 -1.03
N GLN A 35 2.30 -3.07 -1.33
CA GLN A 35 0.99 -3.67 -1.06
C GLN A 35 0.81 -5.00 -1.79
N ALA A 36 1.24 -5.07 -3.05
CA ALA A 36 1.17 -6.31 -3.82
C ALA A 36 2.08 -7.40 -3.25
N SER A 37 3.12 -7.03 -2.51
CA SER A 37 4.00 -7.95 -1.79
C SER A 37 3.47 -8.30 -0.40
N GLY A 38 2.31 -7.79 -0.02
CA GLY A 38 1.72 -8.03 1.28
C GLY A 38 2.28 -7.15 2.40
N VAL A 39 2.90 -6.02 2.05
CA VAL A 39 3.48 -5.10 3.04
C VAL A 39 2.46 -4.03 3.39
N PRO A 40 2.00 -3.97 4.66
CA PRO A 40 1.11 -2.89 5.09
C PRO A 40 1.79 -1.54 4.94
N ALA A 41 1.04 -0.53 4.58
CA ALA A 41 1.57 0.80 4.36
C ALA A 41 0.99 1.81 5.35
N VAL A 42 1.84 2.74 5.79
CA VAL A 42 1.38 3.96 6.46
C VAL A 42 1.69 5.11 5.52
N VAL A 43 0.65 5.81 5.09
CA VAL A 43 0.79 6.91 4.14
C VAL A 43 0.19 8.18 4.71
N GLY A 44 0.71 9.33 4.29
CA GLY A 44 0.09 10.61 4.59
C GLY A 44 -1.14 10.82 3.72
N ASP A 45 -2.10 11.57 4.23
CA ASP A 45 -3.30 11.96 3.47
C ASP A 45 -2.95 13.12 2.52
N LEU A 46 -2.16 12.79 1.48
CA LEU A 46 -1.60 13.78 0.58
C LEU A 46 -1.38 13.17 -0.80
N GLY A 47 -1.98 13.80 -1.81
CA GLY A 47 -1.82 13.35 -3.19
C GLY A 47 -2.57 12.05 -3.50
N SER A 48 -2.16 11.38 -4.57
CA SER A 48 -2.84 10.20 -5.07
C SER A 48 -2.52 8.90 -4.30
N VAL A 49 -1.55 8.94 -3.39
CA VAL A 49 -1.14 7.75 -2.64
C VAL A 49 -2.29 7.14 -1.82
N VAL A 50 -3.26 7.95 -1.42
CA VAL A 50 -4.42 7.49 -0.67
C VAL A 50 -5.26 6.47 -1.44
N GLU A 51 -5.16 6.46 -2.76
CA GLU A 51 -5.87 5.49 -3.61
C GLU A 51 -5.27 4.09 -3.53
N ARG A 52 -4.04 3.97 -3.03
CA ARG A 52 -3.32 2.70 -2.94
C ARG A 52 -3.54 1.97 -1.62
N VAL A 53 -4.10 2.64 -0.63
CA VAL A 53 -4.24 2.09 0.71
C VAL A 53 -5.71 2.13 1.11
N ARG A 54 -6.22 1.01 1.60
CA ARG A 54 -7.54 0.94 2.24
C ARG A 54 -7.32 1.18 3.73
N ASP A 55 -7.75 2.35 4.20
CA ASP A 55 -7.52 2.77 5.58
C ASP A 55 -8.12 1.77 6.57
N GLY A 56 -7.29 1.30 7.49
CA GLY A 56 -7.66 0.30 8.49
C GLY A 56 -7.64 -1.14 8.00
N GLU A 57 -7.50 -1.38 6.68
CA GLU A 57 -7.48 -2.73 6.11
C GLU A 57 -6.10 -3.14 5.62
N THR A 58 -5.55 -2.41 4.66
CA THR A 58 -4.24 -2.73 4.07
C THR A 58 -3.14 -1.80 4.58
N GLY A 59 -3.46 -0.91 5.47
CA GLY A 59 -2.54 0.06 6.03
C GLY A 59 -3.32 1.17 6.72
N THR A 60 -2.69 2.32 6.86
CA THR A 60 -3.28 3.49 7.52
C THR A 60 -3.03 4.74 6.69
N ILE A 61 -4.07 5.54 6.51
CA ILE A 61 -3.97 6.88 5.94
C ILE A 61 -3.95 7.87 7.12
N ALA A 62 -2.79 8.46 7.38
CA ALA A 62 -2.58 9.31 8.54
C ALA A 62 -2.78 10.78 8.19
N ARG A 63 -3.54 11.51 9.01
CA ARG A 63 -3.84 12.93 8.79
C ARG A 63 -2.73 13.86 9.26
N ASP A 64 -1.90 13.42 10.20
CA ASP A 64 -0.84 14.22 10.80
C ASP A 64 0.35 13.35 11.16
N ASP A 65 1.43 13.99 11.59
CA ASP A 65 2.67 13.29 11.94
C ASP A 65 2.52 12.38 13.15
N ASP A 66 1.73 12.77 14.14
CA ASP A 66 1.51 11.96 15.34
C ASP A 66 0.76 10.67 15.00
N THR A 67 -0.27 10.79 14.20
CA THR A 67 -1.04 9.61 13.72
C THR A 67 -0.16 8.71 12.86
N PHE A 68 0.66 9.31 11.99
CA PHE A 68 1.58 8.57 11.14
C PHE A 68 2.58 7.76 11.98
N ALA A 69 3.21 8.42 12.95
CA ALA A 69 4.18 7.76 13.83
C ALA A 69 3.52 6.66 14.66
N ALA A 70 2.34 6.90 15.22
CA ALA A 70 1.62 5.91 16.01
C ALA A 70 1.26 4.68 15.17
N ALA A 71 0.81 4.87 13.93
CA ALA A 71 0.48 3.77 13.04
C ALA A 71 1.73 2.96 12.66
N ALA A 72 2.85 3.62 12.42
CA ALA A 72 4.12 2.96 12.12
C ALA A 72 4.59 2.10 13.30
N VAL A 73 4.56 2.65 14.51
CA VAL A 73 4.92 1.91 15.73
C VAL A 73 4.00 0.71 15.93
N ALA A 74 2.71 0.88 15.71
CA ALA A 74 1.74 -0.20 15.87
C ALA A 74 2.06 -1.37 14.92
N LEU A 75 2.39 -1.10 13.66
CA LEU A 75 2.77 -2.15 12.71
C LEU A 75 4.06 -2.86 13.11
N LEU A 76 4.99 -2.14 13.72
CA LEU A 76 6.28 -2.70 14.11
C LEU A 76 6.22 -3.49 15.41
N THR A 77 5.19 -3.29 16.22
CA THR A 77 5.10 -3.89 17.57
C THR A 77 3.89 -4.82 17.77
N ASP A 78 2.84 -4.67 16.98
CA ASP A 78 1.62 -5.47 17.08
C ASP A 78 1.55 -6.51 15.97
N ASP A 79 1.92 -7.74 16.26
CA ASP A 79 1.97 -8.82 15.27
C ASP A 79 0.59 -9.18 14.73
N ALA A 80 -0.45 -9.10 15.57
CA ALA A 80 -1.81 -9.40 15.13
C ALA A 80 -2.32 -8.37 14.14
N LEU A 81 -2.06 -7.09 14.39
CA LEU A 81 -2.39 -6.01 13.47
C LEU A 81 -1.64 -6.19 12.15
N TRP A 82 -0.34 -6.43 12.23
CA TRP A 82 0.48 -6.64 11.04
C TRP A 82 -0.05 -7.79 10.18
N ARG A 83 -0.32 -8.93 10.82
CA ARG A 83 -0.80 -10.11 10.08
C ARG A 83 -2.13 -9.84 9.40
N ARG A 84 -3.05 -9.18 10.08
CA ARG A 84 -4.35 -8.84 9.52
C ARG A 84 -4.22 -7.94 8.29
N GLN A 85 -3.38 -6.92 8.37
CA GLN A 85 -3.17 -6.00 7.23
C GLN A 85 -2.35 -6.66 6.12
N HIS A 86 -1.39 -7.48 6.44
CA HIS A 86 -0.63 -8.27 5.47
C HIS A 86 -1.57 -9.18 4.65
N GLU A 87 -2.42 -9.93 5.31
CA GLU A 87 -3.38 -10.81 4.64
C GLU A 87 -4.38 -10.02 3.79
N ALA A 88 -4.85 -8.90 4.29
CA ALA A 88 -5.76 -8.03 3.55
C ALA A 88 -5.09 -7.46 2.29
N ALA A 89 -3.83 -7.05 2.37
CA ALA A 89 -3.09 -6.56 1.21
C ALA A 89 -2.92 -7.65 0.14
N LEU A 90 -2.58 -8.87 0.54
CA LEU A 90 -2.48 -10.00 -0.39
C LEU A 90 -3.82 -10.32 -1.04
N LYS A 91 -4.90 -10.26 -0.28
CA LYS A 91 -6.25 -10.51 -0.79
C LYS A 91 -6.66 -9.42 -1.78
N ALA A 92 -6.38 -8.17 -1.48
CA ALA A 92 -6.71 -7.04 -2.34
C ALA A 92 -5.98 -7.14 -3.69
N ARG A 93 -4.74 -7.60 -3.71
CA ARG A 93 -3.98 -7.81 -4.94
C ARG A 93 -4.64 -8.82 -5.89
N ARG A 94 -5.28 -9.85 -5.33
CA ARG A 94 -5.97 -10.88 -6.10
C ARG A 94 -7.28 -10.40 -6.72
N ALA A 95 -7.86 -9.35 -6.14
CA ALA A 95 -9.12 -8.79 -6.61
C ALA A 95 -8.95 -7.85 -7.81
N TRP A 96 -7.72 -7.52 -8.18
CA TRP A 96 -7.46 -6.58 -9.27
C TRP A 96 -6.25 -7.01 -10.08
N GLY A 97 -6.47 -7.37 -11.33
CA GLY A 97 -5.43 -7.71 -12.29
C GLY A 97 -5.78 -7.17 -13.67
N TRP A 98 -5.09 -7.62 -14.70
CA TRP A 98 -5.34 -7.18 -16.07
C TRP A 98 -6.76 -7.48 -16.56
N PRO A 99 -7.37 -8.66 -16.28
CA PRO A 99 -8.76 -8.89 -16.69
C PRO A 99 -9.74 -7.89 -16.07
N GLU A 100 -9.58 -7.57 -14.80
CA GLU A 100 -10.44 -6.63 -14.09
C GLU A 100 -10.23 -5.19 -14.60
N ALA A 101 -8.99 -4.81 -14.88
CA ALA A 101 -8.67 -3.52 -15.47
C ALA A 101 -9.28 -3.39 -16.87
N ALA A 102 -9.18 -4.43 -17.69
CA ALA A 102 -9.76 -4.43 -19.03
C ALA A 102 -11.29 -4.34 -18.97
N ALA A 103 -11.93 -5.07 -18.07
CA ALA A 103 -13.37 -5.01 -17.90
C ALA A 103 -13.84 -3.62 -17.46
N ALA A 104 -13.13 -3.01 -16.52
CA ALA A 104 -13.43 -1.65 -16.09
C ALA A 104 -13.30 -0.65 -17.24
N PHE A 105 -12.27 -0.81 -18.07
CA PHE A 105 -12.05 0.05 -19.22
C PHE A 105 -13.17 -0.12 -20.26
N GLU A 106 -13.54 -1.36 -20.57
CA GLU A 106 -14.62 -1.66 -21.50
C GLU A 106 -15.96 -1.09 -21.06
N SER A 107 -16.23 -1.05 -19.75
CA SER A 107 -17.46 -0.49 -19.22
C SER A 107 -17.64 1.01 -19.53
N LEU A 108 -16.58 1.70 -19.91
CA LEU A 108 -16.62 3.10 -20.31
C LEU A 108 -16.97 3.30 -21.78
N ILE A 109 -16.99 2.23 -22.56
CA ILE A 109 -17.31 2.26 -23.99
C ILE A 109 -18.81 2.06 -24.15
N PRO A 110 -19.52 3.01 -24.85
CA PRO A 110 -20.97 2.90 -25.05
C PRO A 110 -21.35 1.71 -25.94
#